data_6c2b1b195bfe6aa90100bf8bade4ca92
#
_entry.id   6c2b1b195bfe6aa90100bf8bade4ca92
#
_cell.length_a   1.000
_cell.length_b   1.000
_cell.length_c   1.000
_cell.angle_alpha   90.00
_cell.angle_beta   90.00
_cell.angle_gamma   90.00
#
_symmetry.space_group_name_H-M   'P 1'
#
loop_
_entity.id
_entity.type
_entity.pdbx_description
1 polymer ?
#
loop_
_entity_poly.entity_id
_entity_poly.type
_entity_poly.pdbx_seq_one_letter_code
_entity_poly.pdbx_strand_id
1 'polypeptide(L)'
;SEEPFMDRFRNTLSKLKLRGSIGKVGNDDIGGRRFAYITTLNTNADKYNWGDTGQIGRTGISEGEVGVENLTWETALKMNLGFELGLWNELELQVDVFKEKRTNIFMQRKIIPSQTGFLTNPWANFGEVTNRGVEFSLNYNKQINKDWFVGFRSNFTYAINRVDEYDEPETVKGTYRGLTGRSLNTLYGLQAERLFTEDDFDANGNLKFGIPTQDVGASKVRPGDIKYIDMNGDGIITDADEGYIGGTVDPRIVYGFGGNVSYKNWDLNFFFQGTGDTYRVIGGTTYFIPGSGQTLQGNIYSNYNDRWTEENPAQDVFWPRLTEEPNRQNYRNSTWWKKNMRFMRLKTLELGYTLPQSVTDKIHSKAIRFYVSGNNLFCFSPFKLWDPELNTNTGLRYPAMRSVMFGVDLNF
;
A
#
# COMPACT_ATOMS: atom_id res chain seq x y z
N SER A 1 23.04 -23.15 -22.13
CA SER A 1 24.46 -22.81 -22.35
C SER A 1 25.39 -24.02 -22.44
N GLU A 2 24.89 -25.21 -22.12
CA GLU A 2 25.69 -26.46 -22.14
C GLU A 2 25.58 -27.20 -23.46
N GLU A 3 24.75 -26.75 -24.38
CA GLU A 3 24.56 -27.35 -25.69
C GLU A 3 25.80 -27.11 -26.59
N PRO A 4 26.20 -28.08 -27.40
CA PRO A 4 27.42 -27.97 -28.25
C PRO A 4 27.44 -26.79 -29.20
N PHE A 5 26.28 -26.34 -29.69
CA PHE A 5 26.19 -25.17 -30.58
C PHE A 5 26.49 -23.84 -29.85
N MET A 6 26.47 -23.84 -28.49
CA MET A 6 26.78 -22.69 -27.65
C MET A 6 28.28 -22.55 -27.33
N ASP A 7 29.11 -23.54 -27.66
CA ASP A 7 30.54 -23.59 -27.33
C ASP A 7 31.30 -22.33 -27.79
N ARG A 8 30.92 -21.79 -28.95
CA ARG A 8 31.54 -20.55 -29.51
C ARG A 8 31.32 -19.32 -28.64
N PHE A 9 30.30 -19.34 -27.79
CA PHE A 9 29.90 -18.20 -26.97
C PHE A 9 30.25 -18.38 -25.50
N ARG A 10 30.80 -19.52 -25.06
CA ARG A 10 31.06 -19.84 -23.64
C ARG A 10 31.94 -18.83 -22.91
N ASN A 11 32.85 -18.18 -23.61
CA ASN A 11 33.73 -17.16 -23.02
C ASN A 11 32.94 -15.86 -22.66
N THR A 12 31.83 -15.58 -23.33
CA THR A 12 31.01 -14.39 -23.08
C THR A 12 29.71 -14.76 -22.40
N LEU A 13 29.07 -15.84 -22.84
CA LEU A 13 27.78 -16.31 -22.37
C LEU A 13 27.98 -17.50 -21.43
N SER A 14 28.11 -17.24 -20.13
CA SER A 14 28.32 -18.27 -19.13
C SER A 14 27.05 -19.04 -18.77
N LYS A 15 25.87 -18.39 -18.92
CA LYS A 15 24.58 -19.02 -18.65
C LYS A 15 23.53 -18.47 -19.59
N LEU A 16 22.74 -19.37 -20.16
CA LEU A 16 21.52 -19.03 -20.91
C LEU A 16 20.48 -20.09 -20.61
N LYS A 17 19.39 -19.69 -19.94
CA LYS A 17 18.32 -20.60 -19.60
C LYS A 17 16.98 -19.94 -19.79
N LEU A 18 16.12 -20.60 -20.54
CA LEU A 18 14.71 -20.28 -20.64
C LEU A 18 13.92 -21.26 -19.78
N ARG A 19 12.92 -20.75 -19.07
CA ARG A 19 12.02 -21.58 -18.27
C ARG A 19 10.60 -21.11 -18.40
N GLY A 20 9.68 -22.04 -18.43
CA GLY A 20 8.27 -21.74 -18.42
C GLY A 20 7.54 -22.68 -17.48
N SER A 21 6.55 -22.20 -16.81
CA SER A 21 5.69 -23.02 -15.98
C SER A 21 4.22 -22.58 -16.08
N ILE A 22 3.35 -23.57 -16.01
CA ILE A 22 1.91 -23.38 -15.85
C ILE A 22 1.43 -24.38 -14.80
N GLY A 23 0.65 -23.91 -13.85
CA GLY A 23 0.17 -24.77 -12.76
C GLY A 23 -1.11 -24.21 -12.14
N LYS A 24 -1.97 -25.13 -11.68
CA LYS A 24 -3.16 -24.78 -10.91
C LYS A 24 -2.94 -25.14 -9.46
N VAL A 25 -3.18 -24.19 -8.57
CA VAL A 25 -3.02 -24.33 -7.11
C VAL A 25 -4.37 -24.07 -6.46
N GLY A 26 -4.76 -24.88 -5.49
CA GLY A 26 -5.93 -24.68 -4.66
C GLY A 26 -5.58 -23.98 -3.35
N ASN A 27 -6.53 -23.22 -2.81
CA ASN A 27 -6.47 -22.66 -1.47
C ASN A 27 -7.81 -22.96 -0.77
N ASP A 28 -7.73 -23.58 0.39
CA ASP A 28 -8.89 -23.97 1.21
C ASP A 28 -9.16 -23.01 2.37
N ASP A 29 -8.42 -21.91 2.46
CA ASP A 29 -8.65 -20.90 3.49
C ASP A 29 -9.96 -20.13 3.23
N ILE A 30 -10.91 -20.30 4.11
CA ILE A 30 -12.22 -19.63 4.10
C ILE A 30 -12.33 -18.59 5.23
N GLY A 31 -11.20 -18.00 5.66
CA GLY A 31 -11.18 -16.95 6.67
C GLY A 31 -11.44 -17.43 8.08
N GLY A 32 -10.95 -18.63 8.43
CA GLY A 32 -11.08 -19.22 9.78
C GLY A 32 -12.47 -19.76 10.11
N ARG A 33 -13.40 -19.77 9.16
CA ARG A 33 -14.73 -20.41 9.33
C ARG A 33 -14.60 -21.92 9.39
N ARG A 34 -15.43 -22.52 10.20
CA ARG A 34 -15.56 -23.98 10.26
C ARG A 34 -16.97 -24.36 9.83
N PHE A 35 -17.09 -25.47 9.10
CA PHE A 35 -18.38 -26.01 8.67
C PHE A 35 -19.25 -25.02 7.87
N ALA A 36 -18.63 -24.20 7.00
CA ALA A 36 -19.31 -23.18 6.23
C ALA A 36 -20.43 -23.72 5.32
N TYR A 37 -20.53 -25.03 5.14
CA TYR A 37 -21.60 -25.72 4.42
C TYR A 37 -22.85 -26.00 5.30
N ILE A 38 -22.82 -25.70 6.60
CA ILE A 38 -23.90 -25.91 7.53
C ILE A 38 -24.55 -24.58 7.86
N THR A 39 -25.88 -24.50 7.71
CA THR A 39 -26.66 -23.36 8.22
C THR A 39 -26.67 -23.40 9.73
N THR A 40 -26.38 -22.30 10.37
CA THR A 40 -26.35 -22.16 11.82
C THR A 40 -27.56 -21.41 12.34
N LEU A 41 -27.88 -21.62 13.62
CA LEU A 41 -28.87 -20.85 14.34
C LEU A 41 -28.20 -20.04 15.45
N ASN A 42 -28.57 -18.79 15.56
CA ASN A 42 -28.21 -17.95 16.70
C ASN A 42 -29.20 -18.17 17.83
N THR A 43 -28.80 -18.90 18.85
CA THR A 43 -29.66 -19.22 20.03
C THR A 43 -29.62 -18.11 21.09
N ASN A 44 -28.92 -17.02 20.83
CA ASN A 44 -28.83 -15.85 21.71
C ASN A 44 -29.22 -14.57 20.96
N ALA A 45 -30.32 -14.64 20.24
CA ALA A 45 -30.91 -13.50 19.55
C ALA A 45 -31.65 -12.57 20.54
N ASP A 46 -32.16 -11.46 20.01
CA ASP A 46 -32.85 -10.45 20.78
C ASP A 46 -33.92 -11.05 21.71
N LYS A 47 -33.97 -10.52 22.93
CA LYS A 47 -34.91 -11.00 23.95
C LYS A 47 -36.33 -10.50 23.65
N TYR A 48 -37.27 -11.37 23.81
CA TYR A 48 -38.65 -10.99 23.91
C TYR A 48 -39.05 -10.87 25.40
N ASN A 49 -39.62 -9.73 25.76
CA ASN A 49 -40.00 -9.44 27.15
C ASN A 49 -41.51 -9.63 27.32
N TRP A 50 -41.90 -10.46 28.29
CA TRP A 50 -43.26 -10.77 28.64
C TRP A 50 -43.68 -10.10 29.94
N GLY A 51 -44.98 -10.00 30.17
CA GLY A 51 -45.59 -9.44 31.37
C GLY A 51 -45.91 -7.96 31.24
N ASP A 52 -46.76 -7.45 32.09
CA ASP A 52 -47.28 -6.07 32.06
C ASP A 52 -46.16 -5.00 32.14
N THR A 53 -45.03 -5.35 32.75
CA THR A 53 -43.86 -4.46 32.90
C THR A 53 -42.63 -4.94 32.12
N GLY A 54 -42.76 -5.96 31.26
CA GLY A 54 -41.65 -6.49 30.47
C GLY A 54 -40.53 -7.16 31.29
N GLN A 55 -40.85 -7.65 32.51
CA GLN A 55 -39.84 -8.19 33.44
C GLN A 55 -39.36 -9.61 33.12
N ILE A 56 -40.11 -10.38 32.32
CA ILE A 56 -39.80 -11.76 31.99
C ILE A 56 -39.18 -11.81 30.60
N GLY A 57 -37.83 -11.65 30.54
CA GLY A 57 -37.09 -11.76 29.28
C GLY A 57 -36.85 -13.22 28.88
N ARG A 58 -37.11 -13.55 27.63
CA ARG A 58 -36.71 -14.82 27.01
C ARG A 58 -35.83 -14.56 25.82
N THR A 59 -34.70 -15.23 25.77
CA THR A 59 -33.77 -15.14 24.66
C THR A 59 -34.42 -15.73 23.41
N GLY A 60 -34.36 -15.00 22.31
CA GLY A 60 -34.88 -15.44 21.03
C GLY A 60 -33.90 -16.35 20.29
N ILE A 61 -34.42 -16.95 19.22
CA ILE A 61 -33.65 -17.72 18.26
C ILE A 61 -33.79 -17.01 16.91
N SER A 62 -32.69 -16.80 16.21
CA SER A 62 -32.69 -16.24 14.87
C SER A 62 -31.83 -17.07 13.94
N GLU A 63 -31.97 -16.84 12.64
CA GLU A 63 -31.05 -17.38 11.64
C GLU A 63 -29.62 -16.88 11.88
N GLY A 64 -28.66 -17.78 11.76
CA GLY A 64 -27.22 -17.46 11.77
C GLY A 64 -26.64 -17.37 10.36
N GLU A 65 -25.47 -17.93 10.16
CA GLU A 65 -24.88 -18.02 8.81
C GLU A 65 -25.56 -19.10 7.98
N VAL A 66 -25.90 -18.74 6.74
CA VAL A 66 -26.51 -19.69 5.77
C VAL A 66 -25.41 -20.56 5.20
N GLY A 67 -25.60 -21.87 5.19
CA GLY A 67 -24.66 -22.84 4.66
C GLY A 67 -24.44 -22.69 3.16
N VAL A 68 -23.20 -22.88 2.73
CA VAL A 68 -22.81 -22.82 1.31
C VAL A 68 -22.87 -24.21 0.71
N GLU A 69 -23.91 -24.48 -0.10
CA GLU A 69 -24.11 -25.81 -0.71
C GLU A 69 -22.98 -26.24 -1.64
N ASN A 70 -22.45 -25.31 -2.43
CA ASN A 70 -21.41 -25.55 -3.44
C ASN A 70 -20.04 -25.02 -2.99
N LEU A 71 -19.69 -25.25 -1.72
CA LEU A 71 -18.39 -24.84 -1.20
C LEU A 71 -17.26 -25.54 -1.95
N THR A 72 -16.38 -24.77 -2.54
CA THR A 72 -15.20 -25.24 -3.27
C THR A 72 -13.96 -24.45 -2.91
N TRP A 73 -12.80 -24.95 -3.28
CA TRP A 73 -11.55 -24.26 -3.08
C TRP A 73 -11.43 -23.07 -4.04
N GLU A 74 -10.86 -21.99 -3.53
CA GLU A 74 -10.27 -20.95 -4.39
C GLU A 74 -9.17 -21.59 -5.23
N THR A 75 -9.11 -21.28 -6.51
CA THR A 75 -8.09 -21.81 -7.41
C THR A 75 -7.34 -20.70 -8.10
N ALA A 76 -6.01 -20.85 -8.18
CA ALA A 76 -5.12 -19.93 -8.88
C ALA A 76 -4.44 -20.65 -10.05
N LEU A 77 -4.71 -20.20 -11.27
CA LEU A 77 -3.93 -20.58 -12.45
C LEU A 77 -2.73 -19.65 -12.55
N LYS A 78 -1.54 -20.21 -12.34
CA LYS A 78 -0.26 -19.49 -12.38
C LYS A 78 0.50 -19.81 -13.63
N MET A 79 0.99 -18.77 -14.30
CA MET A 79 1.84 -18.86 -15.51
C MET A 79 3.08 -18.01 -15.26
N ASN A 80 4.24 -18.56 -15.55
CA ASN A 80 5.50 -17.84 -15.46
C ASN A 80 6.36 -18.16 -16.69
N LEU A 81 7.02 -17.14 -17.21
CA LEU A 81 8.07 -17.25 -18.22
C LEU A 81 9.31 -16.56 -17.68
N GLY A 82 10.38 -17.31 -17.52
CA GLY A 82 11.64 -16.84 -16.95
C GLY A 82 12.79 -16.94 -17.92
N PHE A 83 13.69 -15.99 -17.85
CA PHE A 83 14.93 -15.91 -18.60
C PHE A 83 16.10 -15.68 -17.66
N GLU A 84 17.14 -16.51 -17.75
CA GLU A 84 18.37 -16.36 -16.98
C GLU A 84 19.55 -16.19 -17.94
N LEU A 85 20.29 -15.11 -17.74
CA LEU A 85 21.46 -14.75 -18.52
C LEU A 85 22.67 -14.59 -17.61
N GLY A 86 23.74 -15.32 -17.90
CA GLY A 86 25.06 -15.11 -17.30
C GLY A 86 26.06 -14.63 -18.34
N LEU A 87 26.81 -13.60 -18.03
CA LEU A 87 27.84 -13.05 -18.90
C LEU A 87 29.20 -13.02 -18.18
N TRP A 88 30.25 -13.46 -18.87
CA TRP A 88 31.65 -13.44 -18.44
C TRP A 88 31.93 -14.12 -17.08
N ASN A 89 31.02 -14.92 -16.54
CA ASN A 89 31.01 -15.41 -15.17
C ASN A 89 31.04 -14.30 -14.09
N GLU A 90 30.70 -13.08 -14.46
CA GLU A 90 30.70 -11.90 -13.59
C GLU A 90 29.30 -11.33 -13.39
N LEU A 91 28.45 -11.42 -14.40
CA LEU A 91 27.10 -10.86 -14.39
C LEU A 91 26.06 -11.95 -14.52
N GLU A 92 25.09 -11.95 -13.63
CA GLU A 92 23.89 -12.76 -13.69
C GLU A 92 22.64 -11.88 -13.70
N LEU A 93 21.81 -12.06 -14.73
CA LEU A 93 20.52 -11.41 -14.88
C LEU A 93 19.44 -12.48 -14.92
N GLN A 94 18.42 -12.31 -14.11
CA GLN A 94 17.21 -13.12 -14.14
C GLN A 94 16.02 -12.21 -14.36
N VAL A 95 15.15 -12.56 -15.30
CA VAL A 95 13.89 -11.85 -15.58
C VAL A 95 12.77 -12.84 -15.60
N ASP A 96 11.69 -12.55 -14.90
CA ASP A 96 10.47 -13.33 -14.86
C ASP A 96 9.27 -12.46 -15.23
N VAL A 97 8.41 -12.98 -16.09
CA VAL A 97 7.10 -12.41 -16.39
C VAL A 97 6.05 -13.39 -15.91
N PHE A 98 5.14 -12.94 -15.09
CA PHE A 98 4.13 -13.80 -14.52
C PHE A 98 2.71 -13.28 -14.73
N LYS A 99 1.77 -14.22 -14.73
CA LYS A 99 0.34 -13.96 -14.66
C LYS A 99 -0.31 -15.01 -13.78
N GLU A 100 -1.17 -14.56 -12.89
CA GLU A 100 -1.98 -15.41 -12.02
C GLU A 100 -3.45 -15.01 -12.18
N LYS A 101 -4.33 -15.98 -12.45
CA LYS A 101 -5.77 -15.77 -12.39
C LYS A 101 -6.35 -16.60 -11.25
N ARG A 102 -6.92 -15.92 -10.26
CA ARG A 102 -7.64 -16.50 -9.14
C ARG A 102 -9.11 -16.51 -9.44
N THR A 103 -9.77 -17.63 -9.20
CA THR A 103 -11.20 -17.82 -9.38
C THR A 103 -11.80 -18.53 -8.18
N ASN A 104 -13.10 -18.46 -8.03
CA ASN A 104 -13.83 -19.04 -6.91
C ASN A 104 -13.40 -18.46 -5.54
N ILE A 105 -13.01 -17.17 -5.51
CA ILE A 105 -12.65 -16.52 -4.25
C ILE A 105 -13.87 -16.52 -3.35
N PHE A 106 -13.70 -17.06 -2.14
CA PHE A 106 -14.76 -17.15 -1.16
C PHE A 106 -15.05 -15.77 -0.55
N MET A 107 -16.27 -15.28 -0.75
CA MET A 107 -16.66 -13.95 -0.31
C MET A 107 -18.13 -13.87 0.09
N GLN A 108 -18.44 -12.91 0.95
CA GLN A 108 -19.83 -12.63 1.30
C GLN A 108 -20.54 -11.94 0.16
N ARG A 109 -21.71 -12.44 -0.21
CA ARG A 109 -22.57 -11.82 -1.24
C ARG A 109 -23.09 -10.47 -0.69
N LYS A 110 -23.09 -9.46 -1.55
CA LYS A 110 -23.53 -8.10 -1.18
C LYS A 110 -24.84 -7.71 -1.84
N ILE A 111 -25.10 -8.27 -3.02
CA ILE A 111 -26.29 -7.98 -3.82
C ILE A 111 -27.33 -9.08 -3.61
N ILE A 112 -27.95 -9.04 -2.48
CA ILE A 112 -29.09 -9.90 -2.17
C ILE A 112 -30.26 -9.01 -1.84
N PRO A 113 -31.40 -9.15 -2.56
CA PRO A 113 -32.59 -8.36 -2.26
C PRO A 113 -33.03 -8.57 -0.81
N SER A 114 -33.35 -7.51 -0.08
CA SER A 114 -33.79 -7.58 1.31
C SER A 114 -35.05 -8.40 1.48
N GLN A 115 -35.86 -8.55 0.41
CA GLN A 115 -37.09 -9.36 0.39
C GLN A 115 -36.79 -10.86 0.55
N THR A 116 -35.56 -11.32 0.34
CA THR A 116 -35.19 -12.73 0.61
C THR A 116 -35.23 -13.11 2.07
N GLY A 117 -35.21 -12.10 2.96
CA GLY A 117 -35.36 -12.28 4.40
C GLY A 117 -34.09 -12.75 5.13
N PHE A 118 -32.96 -12.86 4.48
CA PHE A 118 -31.70 -13.20 5.16
C PHE A 118 -31.31 -12.13 6.17
N LEU A 119 -31.03 -12.53 7.39
CA LEU A 119 -30.47 -11.65 8.42
C LEU A 119 -28.99 -11.40 8.19
N THR A 120 -28.30 -12.38 7.63
CA THR A 120 -26.88 -12.29 7.26
C THR A 120 -26.73 -12.72 5.81
N ASN A 121 -26.09 -11.89 4.99
CA ASN A 121 -25.86 -12.25 3.60
C ASN A 121 -25.03 -13.53 3.49
N PRO A 122 -25.44 -14.49 2.66
CA PRO A 122 -24.74 -15.76 2.48
C PRO A 122 -23.34 -15.56 1.85
N TRP A 123 -22.51 -16.54 2.05
CA TRP A 123 -21.18 -16.64 1.43
C TRP A 123 -21.24 -17.48 0.16
N ALA A 124 -20.34 -17.23 -0.76
CA ALA A 124 -20.20 -18.02 -1.98
C ALA A 124 -18.78 -17.93 -2.54
N ASN A 125 -18.39 -18.93 -3.31
CA ASN A 125 -17.20 -18.91 -4.14
C ASN A 125 -17.54 -18.16 -5.45
N PHE A 126 -17.26 -16.87 -5.50
CA PHE A 126 -17.74 -15.99 -6.57
C PHE A 126 -16.65 -15.11 -7.20
N GLY A 127 -15.76 -14.51 -6.39
CA GLY A 127 -14.82 -13.49 -6.85
C GLY A 127 -13.75 -14.01 -7.80
N GLU A 128 -13.32 -13.14 -8.71
CA GLU A 128 -12.20 -13.39 -9.60
C GLU A 128 -11.21 -12.21 -9.60
N VAL A 129 -9.91 -12.51 -9.58
CA VAL A 129 -8.83 -11.51 -9.62
C VAL A 129 -7.70 -12.01 -10.50
N THR A 130 -7.24 -11.15 -11.39
CA THR A 130 -6.02 -11.39 -12.19
C THR A 130 -4.87 -10.55 -11.61
N ASN A 131 -3.72 -11.16 -11.39
CA ASN A 131 -2.46 -10.49 -11.06
C ASN A 131 -1.43 -10.76 -12.16
N ARG A 132 -0.64 -9.75 -12.54
CA ARG A 132 0.42 -9.87 -13.54
C ARG A 132 1.57 -8.94 -13.20
N GLY A 133 2.76 -9.33 -13.62
CA GLY A 133 3.91 -8.51 -13.33
C GLY A 133 5.17 -8.98 -14.01
N VAL A 134 6.23 -8.25 -13.71
CA VAL A 134 7.60 -8.55 -14.11
C VAL A 134 8.50 -8.42 -12.89
N GLU A 135 9.43 -9.33 -12.78
CA GLU A 135 10.48 -9.31 -11.77
C GLU A 135 11.83 -9.42 -12.46
N PHE A 136 12.81 -8.71 -11.95
CA PHE A 136 14.19 -8.97 -12.32
C PHE A 136 15.11 -8.94 -11.12
N SER A 137 16.18 -9.71 -11.21
CA SER A 137 17.32 -9.64 -10.31
C SER A 137 18.62 -9.59 -11.11
N LEU A 138 19.54 -8.77 -10.63
CA LEU A 138 20.85 -8.57 -11.23
C LEU A 138 21.92 -8.76 -10.15
N ASN A 139 22.90 -9.59 -10.44
CA ASN A 139 24.12 -9.71 -9.65
C ASN A 139 25.33 -9.53 -10.56
N TYR A 140 26.22 -8.64 -10.17
CA TYR A 140 27.47 -8.39 -10.85
C TYR A 140 28.60 -8.45 -9.85
N ASN A 141 29.63 -9.26 -10.12
CA ASN A 141 30.80 -9.39 -9.26
C ASN A 141 32.06 -9.45 -10.13
N LYS A 142 32.98 -8.54 -9.89
CA LYS A 142 34.21 -8.47 -10.67
C LYS A 142 35.42 -8.21 -9.81
N GLN A 143 36.40 -9.06 -9.92
CA GLN A 143 37.77 -8.81 -9.48
C GLN A 143 38.49 -8.03 -10.59
N ILE A 144 38.62 -6.71 -10.43
CA ILE A 144 39.24 -5.84 -11.46
C ILE A 144 40.76 -6.10 -11.51
N ASN A 145 41.38 -6.18 -10.34
CA ASN A 145 42.78 -6.53 -10.16
C ASN A 145 43.01 -7.04 -8.73
N LYS A 146 44.27 -7.22 -8.31
CA LYS A 146 44.61 -7.74 -6.98
C LYS A 146 44.07 -6.86 -5.83
N ASP A 147 43.89 -5.58 -6.06
CA ASP A 147 43.53 -4.59 -5.06
C ASP A 147 42.04 -4.23 -5.07
N TRP A 148 41.37 -4.39 -6.22
CA TRP A 148 39.99 -3.95 -6.41
C TRP A 148 39.04 -5.07 -6.69
N PHE A 149 38.00 -5.13 -5.88
CA PHE A 149 36.78 -5.91 -6.14
C PHE A 149 35.56 -5.00 -6.15
N VAL A 150 34.64 -5.24 -7.09
CA VAL A 150 33.36 -4.52 -7.18
C VAL A 150 32.24 -5.53 -7.33
N GLY A 151 31.27 -5.42 -6.45
CA GLY A 151 30.01 -6.15 -6.54
C GLY A 151 28.83 -5.18 -6.63
N PHE A 152 27.81 -5.55 -7.40
CA PHE A 152 26.54 -4.86 -7.48
C PHE A 152 25.41 -5.86 -7.50
N ARG A 153 24.35 -5.58 -6.74
CA ARG A 153 23.13 -6.40 -6.74
C ARG A 153 21.90 -5.50 -6.83
N SER A 154 20.91 -5.96 -7.56
CA SER A 154 19.63 -5.25 -7.67
C SER A 154 18.50 -6.24 -7.83
N ASN A 155 17.35 -5.90 -7.28
CA ASN A 155 16.07 -6.55 -7.54
C ASN A 155 15.02 -5.51 -7.82
N PHE A 156 14.03 -5.89 -8.61
CA PHE A 156 12.90 -5.05 -8.96
C PHE A 156 11.69 -5.93 -9.23
N THR A 157 10.55 -5.52 -8.68
CA THR A 157 9.25 -6.16 -8.95
C THR A 157 8.26 -5.06 -9.33
N TYR A 158 7.57 -5.27 -10.45
CA TYR A 158 6.37 -4.53 -10.80
C TYR A 158 5.20 -5.50 -10.92
N ALA A 159 4.18 -5.31 -10.10
CA ALA A 159 3.00 -6.14 -10.08
C ALA A 159 1.73 -5.29 -10.07
N ILE A 160 0.75 -5.68 -10.87
CA ILE A 160 -0.57 -5.05 -10.92
C ILE A 160 -1.65 -6.11 -10.91
N ASN A 161 -2.61 -5.95 -10.01
CA ASN A 161 -3.79 -6.79 -9.97
C ASN A 161 -5.01 -6.06 -10.53
N ARG A 162 -6.00 -6.84 -10.92
CA ARG A 162 -7.29 -6.38 -11.40
C ARG A 162 -8.38 -7.30 -10.87
N VAL A 163 -9.42 -6.73 -10.32
CA VAL A 163 -10.66 -7.43 -9.98
C VAL A 163 -11.41 -7.69 -11.28
N ASP A 164 -11.56 -8.95 -11.67
CA ASP A 164 -12.28 -9.34 -12.89
C ASP A 164 -13.76 -9.55 -12.62
N GLU A 165 -14.10 -10.11 -11.43
CA GLU A 165 -15.48 -10.29 -10.97
C GLU A 165 -15.60 -9.99 -9.49
N TYR A 166 -16.61 -9.19 -9.15
CA TYR A 166 -16.95 -8.80 -7.79
C TYR A 166 -18.47 -8.71 -7.66
N ASP A 167 -19.00 -9.00 -6.48
CA ASP A 167 -20.44 -8.95 -6.22
C ASP A 167 -20.92 -7.51 -6.00
N GLU A 168 -21.17 -6.81 -7.09
CA GLU A 168 -21.65 -5.43 -7.13
C GLU A 168 -22.79 -5.26 -8.13
N PRO A 169 -23.74 -4.31 -7.92
CA PRO A 169 -24.86 -4.07 -8.84
C PRO A 169 -24.39 -3.76 -10.25
N GLU A 170 -25.07 -4.27 -11.26
CA GLU A 170 -24.78 -3.97 -12.67
C GLU A 170 -24.82 -2.45 -12.95
N THR A 171 -25.65 -1.70 -12.20
CA THR A 171 -25.71 -0.23 -12.30
C THR A 171 -24.48 0.48 -11.73
N VAL A 172 -23.66 -0.22 -10.96
CA VAL A 172 -22.44 0.29 -10.34
C VAL A 172 -21.20 -0.13 -11.14
N LYS A 173 -21.24 -1.30 -11.79
CA LYS A 173 -20.13 -1.81 -12.62
C LYS A 173 -19.72 -0.77 -13.67
N GLY A 174 -18.42 -0.49 -13.76
CA GLY A 174 -17.89 0.47 -14.71
C GLY A 174 -18.08 1.95 -14.38
N THR A 175 -18.79 2.27 -13.30
CA THR A 175 -18.91 3.65 -12.79
C THR A 175 -17.74 4.03 -11.88
N TYR A 176 -17.74 5.26 -11.38
CA TYR A 176 -16.75 5.71 -10.40
C TYR A 176 -16.80 4.94 -9.07
N ARG A 177 -17.92 4.29 -8.75
CA ARG A 177 -18.15 3.49 -7.55
C ARG A 177 -17.86 2.00 -7.73
N GLY A 178 -17.74 1.51 -8.95
CA GLY A 178 -17.52 0.09 -9.24
C GLY A 178 -16.09 -0.37 -8.98
N LEU A 179 -15.91 -1.51 -8.33
CA LEU A 179 -14.60 -2.13 -8.09
C LEU A 179 -14.15 -3.00 -9.26
N THR A 180 -15.07 -3.65 -9.96
CA THR A 180 -14.76 -4.48 -11.12
C THR A 180 -13.98 -3.70 -12.18
N GLY A 181 -12.86 -4.25 -12.61
CA GLY A 181 -11.93 -3.62 -13.52
C GLY A 181 -10.82 -2.80 -12.86
N ARG A 182 -10.87 -2.59 -11.54
CA ARG A 182 -9.86 -1.85 -10.77
C ARG A 182 -8.95 -2.79 -10.00
N SER A 183 -7.87 -2.25 -9.44
CA SER A 183 -7.00 -2.99 -8.52
C SER A 183 -7.66 -3.15 -7.15
N LEU A 184 -7.34 -4.25 -6.47
CA LEU A 184 -7.62 -4.41 -5.05
C LEU A 184 -6.97 -3.26 -4.26
N ASN A 185 -7.57 -2.91 -3.12
CA ASN A 185 -7.08 -1.84 -2.24
C ASN A 185 -6.87 -0.49 -2.94
N THR A 186 -7.61 -0.27 -4.06
CA THR A 186 -7.72 1.06 -4.66
C THR A 186 -8.41 2.01 -3.69
N LEU A 187 -7.86 3.21 -3.56
CA LEU A 187 -8.35 4.21 -2.62
C LEU A 187 -9.74 4.70 -3.01
N TYR A 188 -10.56 4.97 -2.00
CA TYR A 188 -11.95 5.38 -2.12
C TYR A 188 -12.21 6.69 -1.35
N GLY A 189 -13.01 7.59 -1.92
CA GLY A 189 -13.35 8.88 -1.34
C GLY A 189 -13.89 9.89 -2.35
N LEU A 190 -13.99 11.15 -1.95
CA LEU A 190 -14.42 12.25 -2.78
C LEU A 190 -13.31 12.72 -3.74
N GLN A 191 -13.70 13.28 -4.86
CA GLN A 191 -12.78 13.94 -5.78
C GLN A 191 -12.75 15.44 -5.51
N ALA A 192 -11.64 15.95 -4.97
CA ALA A 192 -11.44 17.39 -4.79
C ALA A 192 -11.15 18.05 -6.16
N GLU A 193 -11.81 19.17 -6.42
CA GLU A 193 -11.57 20.02 -7.57
C GLU A 193 -10.45 21.04 -7.25
N ARG A 194 -10.68 21.86 -6.24
CA ARG A 194 -9.80 22.93 -5.75
C ARG A 194 -10.27 23.41 -4.36
N LEU A 195 -9.71 24.47 -3.85
CA LEU A 195 -10.32 25.19 -2.73
C LEU A 195 -11.36 26.21 -3.25
N PHE A 196 -12.41 26.43 -2.47
CA PHE A 196 -13.34 27.53 -2.75
C PHE A 196 -12.61 28.88 -2.74
N THR A 197 -13.02 29.77 -3.65
CA THR A 197 -12.55 31.15 -3.74
C THR A 197 -13.70 32.11 -3.48
N GLU A 198 -13.43 33.39 -3.30
CA GLU A 198 -14.46 34.42 -3.17
C GLU A 198 -15.43 34.44 -4.36
N ASP A 199 -14.95 34.08 -5.55
CA ASP A 199 -15.76 34.03 -6.77
C ASP A 199 -16.86 32.96 -6.74
N ASP A 200 -16.79 31.99 -5.83
CA ASP A 200 -17.83 30.96 -5.67
C ASP A 200 -19.04 31.46 -4.85
N PHE A 201 -18.96 32.65 -4.24
CA PHE A 201 -19.98 33.19 -3.34
C PHE A 201 -20.65 34.43 -3.88
N ASP A 202 -21.89 34.64 -3.47
CA ASP A 202 -22.62 35.91 -3.69
C ASP A 202 -22.25 36.98 -2.64
N ALA A 203 -22.79 38.18 -2.80
CA ALA A 203 -22.55 39.32 -1.88
C ALA A 203 -23.03 39.05 -0.43
N ASN A 204 -23.85 38.02 -0.20
CA ASN A 204 -24.35 37.59 1.11
C ASN A 204 -23.55 36.47 1.69
N GLY A 205 -22.50 35.98 1.00
CA GLY A 205 -21.66 34.86 1.42
C GLY A 205 -22.33 33.50 1.22
N ASN A 206 -23.34 33.38 0.37
CA ASN A 206 -23.92 32.09 -0.01
C ASN A 206 -23.29 31.60 -1.30
N LEU A 207 -23.24 30.27 -1.49
CA LEU A 207 -22.79 29.68 -2.75
C LEU A 207 -23.62 30.17 -3.92
N LYS A 208 -22.96 30.55 -5.01
CA LYS A 208 -23.64 30.97 -6.25
C LYS A 208 -24.43 29.81 -6.85
N PHE A 209 -25.46 30.14 -7.60
CA PHE A 209 -26.27 29.16 -8.34
C PHE A 209 -25.41 28.26 -9.22
N GLY A 210 -25.69 26.94 -9.19
CA GLY A 210 -24.96 25.93 -9.95
C GLY A 210 -23.72 25.39 -9.26
N ILE A 211 -23.40 25.85 -8.06
CA ILE A 211 -22.33 25.26 -7.23
C ILE A 211 -22.96 24.27 -6.25
N PRO A 212 -22.53 22.99 -6.24
CA PRO A 212 -23.06 21.98 -5.34
C PRO A 212 -22.89 22.38 -3.88
N THR A 213 -23.93 22.14 -3.08
CA THR A 213 -23.88 22.38 -1.64
C THR A 213 -23.08 21.29 -0.92
N GLN A 214 -22.43 21.65 0.18
CA GLN A 214 -21.67 20.71 1.01
C GLN A 214 -22.14 20.78 2.47
N ASP A 215 -22.28 19.61 3.10
CA ASP A 215 -22.52 19.53 4.53
C ASP A 215 -21.22 19.73 5.32
N VAL A 216 -21.04 20.88 5.91
CA VAL A 216 -19.88 21.23 6.73
C VAL A 216 -20.16 21.15 8.25
N GLY A 217 -21.30 20.56 8.62
CA GLY A 217 -21.73 20.45 10.02
C GLY A 217 -22.21 21.80 10.58
N ALA A 218 -21.66 22.23 11.72
CA ALA A 218 -22.01 23.47 12.36
C ALA A 218 -21.47 24.73 11.65
N SER A 219 -20.44 24.56 10.81
CA SER A 219 -19.84 25.63 10.02
C SER A 219 -20.64 25.95 8.74
N LYS A 220 -20.37 27.11 8.14
CA LYS A 220 -20.74 27.39 6.75
C LYS A 220 -19.52 27.16 5.84
N VAL A 221 -19.80 26.73 4.61
CA VAL A 221 -18.79 26.74 3.55
C VAL A 221 -18.26 28.14 3.34
N ARG A 222 -16.95 28.29 3.21
CA ARG A 222 -16.27 29.60 3.01
C ARG A 222 -15.09 29.41 2.04
N PRO A 223 -14.53 30.49 1.50
CA PRO A 223 -13.28 30.48 0.77
C PRO A 223 -12.19 29.72 1.57
N GLY A 224 -11.38 28.89 0.87
CA GLY A 224 -10.37 28.06 1.48
C GLY A 224 -10.83 26.67 1.96
N ASP A 225 -12.13 26.38 1.94
CA ASP A 225 -12.64 25.02 2.13
C ASP A 225 -12.46 24.20 0.85
N ILE A 226 -12.36 22.89 0.97
CA ILE A 226 -12.20 21.99 -0.18
C ILE A 226 -13.52 21.94 -0.96
N LYS A 227 -13.47 22.27 -2.25
CA LYS A 227 -14.56 22.10 -3.19
C LYS A 227 -14.47 20.74 -3.84
N TYR A 228 -15.53 19.95 -3.71
CA TYR A 228 -15.61 18.61 -4.31
C TYR A 228 -16.41 18.62 -5.58
N ILE A 229 -16.14 17.63 -6.43
CA ILE A 229 -16.90 17.38 -7.65
C ILE A 229 -18.15 16.58 -7.31
N ASP A 230 -19.29 17.08 -7.75
CA ASP A 230 -20.57 16.37 -7.74
C ASP A 230 -20.52 15.29 -8.84
N MET A 231 -20.35 14.04 -8.43
CA MET A 231 -20.14 12.91 -9.34
C MET A 231 -21.46 12.35 -9.89
N ASN A 232 -22.55 12.54 -9.17
CA ASN A 232 -23.89 12.05 -9.55
C ASN A 232 -24.77 13.13 -10.18
N GLY A 233 -24.42 14.42 -10.03
CA GLY A 233 -25.10 15.57 -10.63
C GLY A 233 -26.39 15.98 -9.90
N ASP A 234 -26.53 15.63 -8.61
CA ASP A 234 -27.73 15.96 -7.84
C ASP A 234 -27.69 17.34 -7.16
N GLY A 235 -26.54 18.04 -7.25
CA GLY A 235 -26.33 19.38 -6.68
C GLY A 235 -25.95 19.39 -5.21
N ILE A 236 -25.70 18.23 -4.59
CA ILE A 236 -25.35 18.10 -3.17
C ILE A 236 -24.20 17.11 -2.99
N ILE A 237 -23.10 17.51 -2.36
CA ILE A 237 -21.98 16.61 -2.08
C ILE A 237 -22.30 15.71 -0.88
N THR A 238 -22.46 14.43 -1.15
CA THR A 238 -22.80 13.40 -0.17
C THR A 238 -21.89 12.18 -0.29
N ASP A 239 -22.20 11.09 0.41
CA ASP A 239 -21.54 9.79 0.23
C ASP A 239 -21.86 9.15 -1.14
N ALA A 240 -22.89 9.64 -1.83
CA ALA A 240 -23.21 9.20 -3.19
C ALA A 240 -22.15 9.62 -4.21
N ASP A 241 -21.38 10.69 -3.93
CA ASP A 241 -20.29 11.20 -4.76
C ASP A 241 -18.95 10.51 -4.47
N GLU A 242 -18.89 9.70 -3.43
CA GLU A 242 -17.68 8.93 -3.15
C GLU A 242 -17.49 7.81 -4.17
N GLY A 243 -16.26 7.67 -4.61
CA GLY A 243 -15.88 6.66 -5.58
C GLY A 243 -14.40 6.30 -5.49
N TYR A 244 -13.94 5.45 -6.41
CA TYR A 244 -12.54 5.07 -6.49
C TYR A 244 -11.71 6.22 -7.07
N ILE A 245 -10.84 6.80 -6.24
CA ILE A 245 -9.99 7.97 -6.58
C ILE A 245 -8.63 7.57 -7.15
N GLY A 246 -8.44 6.29 -7.47
CA GLY A 246 -7.20 5.75 -8.05
C GLY A 246 -6.05 5.67 -7.07
N GLY A 247 -4.98 4.97 -7.49
CA GLY A 247 -3.88 4.62 -6.60
C GLY A 247 -4.24 3.44 -5.70
N THR A 248 -3.24 2.74 -5.21
CA THR A 248 -3.40 1.59 -4.31
C THR A 248 -2.55 1.79 -3.05
N VAL A 249 -3.02 1.20 -1.95
CA VAL A 249 -2.26 1.15 -0.70
C VAL A 249 -1.04 0.26 -0.88
N ASP A 250 -1.22 -0.88 -1.55
CA ASP A 250 -0.13 -1.82 -1.81
C ASP A 250 0.78 -1.28 -2.90
N PRO A 251 2.11 -1.27 -2.70
CA PRO A 251 3.03 -0.78 -3.70
C PRO A 251 3.04 -1.69 -4.93
N ARG A 252 2.88 -1.11 -6.12
CA ARG A 252 3.04 -1.84 -7.39
C ARG A 252 4.48 -2.00 -7.79
N ILE A 253 5.37 -1.15 -7.28
CA ILE A 253 6.81 -1.19 -7.51
C ILE A 253 7.50 -1.43 -6.19
N VAL A 254 8.34 -2.47 -6.14
CA VAL A 254 9.26 -2.74 -5.04
C VAL A 254 10.65 -2.95 -5.63
N TYR A 255 11.64 -2.28 -5.08
CA TYR A 255 13.01 -2.39 -5.58
C TYR A 255 14.05 -2.31 -4.48
N GLY A 256 15.19 -2.92 -4.75
CA GLY A 256 16.37 -2.81 -3.95
C GLY A 256 17.62 -2.84 -4.82
N PHE A 257 18.61 -2.07 -4.47
CA PHE A 257 19.91 -2.13 -5.11
C PHE A 257 21.01 -1.79 -4.12
N GLY A 258 22.17 -2.36 -4.33
CA GLY A 258 23.31 -2.12 -3.48
C GLY A 258 24.60 -2.57 -4.13
N GLY A 259 25.68 -2.21 -3.50
CA GLY A 259 27.01 -2.59 -3.96
C GLY A 259 27.96 -2.82 -2.81
N ASN A 260 28.98 -3.57 -3.12
CA ASN A 260 30.14 -3.75 -2.27
C ASN A 260 31.40 -3.47 -3.10
N VAL A 261 32.28 -2.66 -2.53
CA VAL A 261 33.55 -2.30 -3.15
C VAL A 261 34.64 -2.58 -2.15
N SER A 262 35.65 -3.34 -2.57
CA SER A 262 36.86 -3.53 -1.76
C SER A 262 38.05 -2.94 -2.50
N TYR A 263 38.83 -2.18 -1.76
CA TYR A 263 40.08 -1.64 -2.23
C TYR A 263 41.20 -1.87 -1.20
N LYS A 264 42.12 -2.78 -1.52
CA LYS A 264 43.17 -3.21 -0.58
C LYS A 264 42.52 -3.67 0.76
N ASN A 265 42.77 -2.91 1.80
CA ASN A 265 42.31 -3.17 3.16
C ASN A 265 40.95 -2.52 3.50
N TRP A 266 40.41 -1.72 2.60
CA TRP A 266 39.13 -1.04 2.78
C TRP A 266 37.99 -1.81 2.10
N ASP A 267 36.86 -1.86 2.76
CA ASP A 267 35.62 -2.36 2.19
C ASP A 267 34.46 -1.40 2.46
N LEU A 268 33.64 -1.20 1.47
CA LEU A 268 32.42 -0.39 1.51
C LEU A 268 31.24 -1.24 1.05
N ASN A 269 30.19 -1.27 1.84
CA ASN A 269 28.94 -1.94 1.50
C ASN A 269 27.77 -0.99 1.68
N PHE A 270 26.88 -0.91 0.72
CA PHE A 270 25.66 -0.11 0.81
C PHE A 270 24.48 -0.82 0.18
N PHE A 271 23.29 -0.53 0.70
CA PHE A 271 22.05 -1.05 0.17
C PHE A 271 20.91 -0.03 0.29
N PHE A 272 20.26 0.21 -0.84
CA PHE A 272 19.04 0.99 -0.95
C PHE A 272 17.84 0.09 -1.16
N GLN A 273 16.73 0.46 -0.53
CA GLN A 273 15.43 -0.17 -0.72
C GLN A 273 14.37 0.90 -0.94
N GLY A 274 13.39 0.61 -1.78
CA GLY A 274 12.30 1.55 -2.01
C GLY A 274 11.05 0.88 -2.54
N THR A 275 9.98 1.68 -2.52
CA THR A 275 8.70 1.35 -3.13
C THR A 275 8.21 2.50 -3.99
N GLY A 276 7.40 2.17 -5.00
CA GLY A 276 6.78 3.16 -5.88
C GLY A 276 5.34 2.79 -6.18
N ASP A 277 4.62 3.73 -6.75
CA ASP A 277 3.19 3.59 -7.08
C ASP A 277 2.37 3.06 -5.90
N THR A 278 2.52 3.72 -4.76
CA THR A 278 1.78 3.46 -3.52
C THR A 278 1.25 4.77 -2.94
N TYR A 279 0.02 4.75 -2.47
CA TYR A 279 -0.69 5.93 -2.01
C TYR A 279 -1.45 5.65 -0.73
N ARG A 280 -1.72 6.72 0.03
CA ARG A 280 -2.63 6.67 1.18
C ARG A 280 -3.48 7.91 1.23
N VAL A 281 -4.71 7.74 1.67
CA VAL A 281 -5.53 8.84 2.15
C VAL A 281 -5.16 9.05 3.62
N ILE A 282 -4.53 10.17 3.90
CA ILE A 282 -4.16 10.53 5.27
C ILE A 282 -5.35 11.15 5.99
N GLY A 283 -5.49 10.88 7.28
CA GLY A 283 -6.60 11.39 8.09
C GLY A 283 -7.10 10.39 9.13
N GLY A 284 -8.29 10.60 9.63
CA GLY A 284 -9.04 9.61 10.43
C GLY A 284 -8.89 9.70 11.94
N THR A 285 -8.15 10.66 12.51
CA THR A 285 -8.12 10.89 13.95
C THR A 285 -8.11 12.36 14.30
N THR A 286 -8.66 12.68 15.47
CA THR A 286 -8.64 14.00 16.10
C THR A 286 -7.22 14.52 16.40
N TYR A 287 -6.23 13.64 16.38
CA TYR A 287 -4.82 14.00 16.63
C TYR A 287 -4.05 14.36 15.35
N PHE A 288 -4.58 14.03 14.20
CA PHE A 288 -3.89 14.19 12.93
C PHE A 288 -4.04 15.61 12.35
N ILE A 289 -5.25 16.15 12.38
CA ILE A 289 -5.57 17.42 11.73
C ILE A 289 -6.07 18.40 12.78
N PRO A 290 -5.44 19.58 12.93
CA PRO A 290 -5.93 20.61 13.82
C PRO A 290 -7.36 21.02 13.47
N GLY A 291 -8.26 21.02 14.43
CA GLY A 291 -9.65 21.40 14.23
C GLY A 291 -10.50 20.42 13.42
N SER A 292 -10.04 19.15 13.25
CA SER A 292 -10.81 18.17 12.49
C SER A 292 -12.10 17.78 13.20
N GLY A 293 -13.16 18.09 12.60
CA GLY A 293 -14.51 17.61 12.51
C GLY A 293 -15.26 17.08 13.71
N GLN A 294 -14.67 16.51 14.69
CA GLN A 294 -15.39 15.96 15.86
C GLN A 294 -14.92 16.53 17.19
N THR A 295 -13.70 17.03 17.25
CA THR A 295 -13.15 17.72 18.42
C THR A 295 -12.17 18.80 17.99
N LEU A 296 -12.06 19.86 18.77
CA LEU A 296 -11.07 20.93 18.58
C LEU A 296 -9.63 20.50 18.91
N GLN A 297 -9.44 19.22 19.21
CA GLN A 297 -8.15 18.65 19.58
C GLN A 297 -7.40 18.21 18.33
N GLY A 298 -6.20 18.67 18.16
CA GLY A 298 -5.30 18.25 17.08
C GLY A 298 -3.86 18.68 17.37
N ASN A 299 -2.91 17.99 16.76
CA ASN A 299 -1.50 18.36 16.82
C ASN A 299 -1.15 19.36 15.75
N ILE A 300 -0.29 20.30 16.07
CA ILE A 300 0.30 21.22 15.11
C ILE A 300 1.55 20.57 14.51
N TYR A 301 1.54 20.36 13.20
CA TYR A 301 2.67 19.81 12.47
C TYR A 301 3.65 20.90 12.03
N SER A 302 4.89 20.50 11.74
CA SER A 302 5.95 21.43 11.31
C SER A 302 5.62 22.19 10.03
N ASN A 303 4.73 21.66 9.18
CA ASN A 303 4.23 22.29 7.97
C ASN A 303 2.93 23.07 8.18
N TYR A 304 2.58 23.46 9.41
CA TYR A 304 1.36 24.21 9.72
C TYR A 304 1.22 25.51 8.92
N ASN A 305 2.34 26.17 8.59
CA ASN A 305 2.32 27.39 7.80
C ASN A 305 1.97 27.15 6.31
N ASP A 306 2.02 25.92 5.83
CA ASP A 306 1.56 25.52 4.50
C ASP A 306 0.05 25.30 4.50
N ARG A 307 -0.69 26.38 4.74
CA ARG A 307 -2.15 26.41 4.84
C ARG A 307 -2.74 27.57 4.07
N TRP A 308 -3.98 27.43 3.70
CA TRP A 308 -4.79 28.52 3.19
C TRP A 308 -5.09 29.55 4.30
N THR A 309 -4.94 30.83 3.99
CA THR A 309 -5.40 31.97 4.82
C THR A 309 -5.96 33.04 3.93
N GLU A 310 -6.72 33.99 4.50
CA GLU A 310 -7.27 35.14 3.74
C GLU A 310 -6.14 36.02 3.17
N GLU A 311 -5.03 36.16 3.88
CA GLU A 311 -3.87 36.92 3.43
C GLU A 311 -3.04 36.15 2.35
N ASN A 312 -3.15 34.83 2.33
CA ASN A 312 -2.48 33.97 1.34
C ASN A 312 -3.46 32.92 0.80
N PRO A 313 -4.34 33.30 -0.16
CA PRO A 313 -5.39 32.43 -0.70
C PRO A 313 -4.84 31.43 -1.75
N ALA A 314 -3.67 30.83 -1.51
CA ALA A 314 -3.04 29.88 -2.41
C ALA A 314 -3.85 28.58 -2.53
N GLN A 315 -3.85 27.99 -3.74
CA GLN A 315 -4.57 26.76 -4.04
C GLN A 315 -3.74 25.49 -3.81
N ASP A 316 -2.42 25.57 -3.91
CA ASP A 316 -1.48 24.46 -3.76
C ASP A 316 -0.89 24.38 -2.35
N VAL A 317 -1.73 24.50 -1.34
CA VAL A 317 -1.35 24.35 0.06
C VAL A 317 -1.65 22.96 0.58
N PHE A 318 -0.92 22.54 1.61
CA PHE A 318 -1.17 21.24 2.24
C PHE A 318 -2.48 21.22 3.05
N TRP A 319 -2.71 22.29 3.85
CA TRP A 319 -3.88 22.41 4.72
C TRP A 319 -4.91 23.35 4.10
N PRO A 320 -6.18 22.92 3.98
CA PRO A 320 -7.26 23.83 3.65
C PRO A 320 -7.47 24.84 4.78
N ARG A 321 -8.45 25.70 4.66
CA ARG A 321 -8.84 26.63 5.72
C ARG A 321 -9.05 25.90 7.04
N LEU A 322 -8.37 26.33 8.09
CA LEU A 322 -8.58 25.83 9.45
C LEU A 322 -9.74 26.57 10.11
N THR A 323 -10.50 25.85 10.91
CA THR A 323 -11.72 26.39 11.56
C THR A 323 -11.70 26.08 13.06
N GLU A 324 -12.28 26.96 13.87
CA GLU A 324 -12.56 26.69 15.27
C GLU A 324 -13.73 25.71 15.41
N GLU A 325 -14.71 25.80 14.52
CA GLU A 325 -15.84 24.88 14.46
C GLU A 325 -15.54 23.69 13.57
N PRO A 326 -16.06 22.50 13.92
CA PRO A 326 -15.86 21.30 13.13
C PRO A 326 -16.33 21.46 11.68
N ASN A 327 -15.40 21.33 10.73
CA ASN A 327 -15.72 21.29 9.30
C ASN A 327 -15.49 19.87 8.77
N ARG A 328 -16.56 19.07 8.75
CA ARG A 328 -16.48 17.65 8.38
C ARG A 328 -16.04 17.45 6.93
N GLN A 329 -16.40 18.36 6.01
CA GLN A 329 -16.11 18.17 4.60
C GLN A 329 -14.63 18.31 4.27
N ASN A 330 -13.91 19.23 4.92
CA ASN A 330 -12.47 19.39 4.70
C ASN A 330 -11.65 18.14 5.07
N TYR A 331 -12.23 17.22 5.84
CA TYR A 331 -11.52 16.05 6.38
C TYR A 331 -12.07 14.70 5.93
N ARG A 332 -12.95 14.72 4.94
CA ARG A 332 -13.41 13.49 4.29
C ARG A 332 -12.28 12.86 3.46
N ASN A 333 -12.31 11.55 3.36
CA ASN A 333 -11.43 10.83 2.45
C ASN A 333 -11.59 11.40 1.05
N SER A 334 -10.49 11.87 0.46
CA SER A 334 -10.55 12.54 -0.85
C SER A 334 -9.20 12.54 -1.56
N THR A 335 -9.21 12.99 -2.80
CA THR A 335 -7.98 13.19 -3.56
C THR A 335 -7.09 14.27 -2.95
N TRP A 336 -7.65 15.22 -2.17
CA TRP A 336 -6.87 16.20 -1.41
C TRP A 336 -5.90 15.53 -0.43
N TRP A 337 -6.41 14.55 0.29
CA TRP A 337 -5.66 13.82 1.30
C TRP A 337 -4.94 12.58 0.75
N LYS A 338 -5.12 12.25 -0.53
CA LYS A 338 -4.37 11.20 -1.19
C LYS A 338 -2.92 11.62 -1.38
N LYS A 339 -2.01 11.04 -0.62
CA LYS A 339 -0.57 11.34 -0.66
C LYS A 339 0.21 10.18 -1.27
N ASN A 340 1.25 10.56 -2.02
CA ASN A 340 2.16 9.59 -2.62
C ASN A 340 3.18 9.14 -1.56
N MET A 341 3.18 7.83 -1.25
CA MET A 341 4.02 7.22 -0.21
C MET A 341 5.27 6.54 -0.77
N ARG A 342 5.61 6.80 -2.04
CA ARG A 342 6.86 6.29 -2.61
C ARG A 342 8.06 6.76 -1.80
N PHE A 343 9.03 5.88 -1.66
CA PHE A 343 10.28 6.24 -0.99
C PHE A 343 11.46 5.44 -1.53
N MET A 344 12.65 5.96 -1.28
CA MET A 344 13.92 5.28 -1.39
C MET A 344 14.70 5.51 -0.10
N ARG A 345 15.18 4.43 0.53
CA ARG A 345 15.89 4.47 1.80
C ARG A 345 17.25 3.84 1.69
N LEU A 346 18.27 4.52 2.20
CA LEU A 346 19.57 3.91 2.48
C LEU A 346 19.43 3.04 3.72
N LYS A 347 19.19 1.73 3.48
CA LYS A 347 18.94 0.74 4.53
C LYS A 347 20.19 0.40 5.31
N THR A 348 21.28 0.17 4.61
CA THR A 348 22.57 -0.13 5.22
C THR A 348 23.69 0.62 4.51
N LEU A 349 24.64 1.08 5.29
CA LEU A 349 25.93 1.60 4.83
C LEU A 349 26.99 1.12 5.82
N GLU A 350 28.01 0.44 5.33
CA GLU A 350 29.10 -0.03 6.15
C GLU A 350 30.45 0.28 5.48
N LEU A 351 31.35 0.83 6.26
CA LEU A 351 32.74 1.05 5.89
C LEU A 351 33.63 0.28 6.84
N GLY A 352 34.43 -0.62 6.31
CA GLY A 352 35.37 -1.47 7.05
C GLY A 352 36.81 -1.18 6.66
N TYR A 353 37.70 -1.47 7.58
CA TYR A 353 39.14 -1.48 7.39
C TYR A 353 39.78 -2.69 8.08
N THR A 354 40.39 -3.58 7.31
CA THR A 354 41.11 -4.74 7.82
C THR A 354 42.57 -4.41 8.00
N LEU A 355 43.15 -4.71 9.14
CA LEU A 355 44.58 -4.45 9.38
C LEU A 355 45.45 -5.27 8.43
N PRO A 356 46.56 -4.69 7.95
CA PRO A 356 47.54 -5.44 7.15
C PRO A 356 48.12 -6.64 7.92
N GLN A 357 48.41 -7.72 7.19
CA GLN A 357 48.93 -8.96 7.77
C GLN A 357 50.21 -8.75 8.60
N SER A 358 51.09 -7.81 8.18
CA SER A 358 52.27 -7.46 8.92
C SER A 358 52.04 -6.91 10.33
N VAL A 359 50.81 -6.44 10.63
CA VAL A 359 50.40 -5.97 11.95
C VAL A 359 49.77 -7.13 12.71
N THR A 360 48.88 -7.89 12.07
CA THR A 360 48.13 -8.98 12.72
C THR A 360 49.02 -10.16 13.10
N ASP A 361 50.05 -10.46 12.33
CA ASP A 361 51.06 -11.46 12.65
C ASP A 361 51.77 -11.22 13.99
N LYS A 362 52.03 -9.93 14.32
CA LYS A 362 52.69 -9.57 15.60
C LYS A 362 51.83 -9.84 16.83
N ILE A 363 50.56 -9.96 16.66
CA ILE A 363 49.59 -10.19 17.76
C ILE A 363 48.93 -11.57 17.65
N HIS A 364 49.48 -12.42 16.82
CA HIS A 364 49.01 -13.82 16.60
C HIS A 364 47.53 -13.92 16.22
N SER A 365 47.04 -12.96 15.46
CA SER A 365 45.70 -12.92 14.92
C SER A 365 45.70 -13.12 13.40
N LYS A 366 44.74 -13.87 12.86
CA LYS A 366 44.61 -14.03 11.41
C LYS A 366 44.09 -12.77 10.72
N ALA A 367 43.11 -12.09 11.34
CA ALA A 367 42.58 -10.86 10.81
C ALA A 367 41.93 -10.01 11.91
N ILE A 368 42.08 -8.70 11.82
CA ILE A 368 41.38 -7.73 12.64
C ILE A 368 40.74 -6.71 11.71
N ARG A 369 39.42 -6.56 11.78
CA ARG A 369 38.67 -5.60 10.98
C ARG A 369 37.91 -4.65 11.91
N PHE A 370 38.11 -3.35 11.69
CA PHE A 370 37.33 -2.28 12.30
C PHE A 370 36.25 -1.85 11.30
N TYR A 371 35.04 -1.61 11.79
CA TYR A 371 34.00 -1.11 10.90
C TYR A 371 33.06 -0.14 11.60
N VAL A 372 32.47 0.72 10.78
CA VAL A 372 31.32 1.53 11.14
C VAL A 372 30.18 1.19 10.24
N SER A 373 29.02 0.86 10.80
CA SER A 373 27.82 0.56 10.06
C SER A 373 26.65 1.43 10.50
N GLY A 374 25.81 1.78 9.56
CA GLY A 374 24.61 2.56 9.80
C GLY A 374 23.40 1.92 9.15
N ASN A 375 22.26 1.95 9.86
CA ASN A 375 20.99 1.45 9.34
C ASN A 375 19.94 2.56 9.26
N ASN A 376 19.11 2.51 8.21
CA ASN A 376 18.02 3.47 7.96
C ASN A 376 18.48 4.93 7.93
N LEU A 377 19.66 5.22 7.37
CA LEU A 377 20.33 6.52 7.51
C LEU A 377 19.56 7.66 6.84
N PHE A 378 19.08 7.45 5.62
CA PHE A 378 18.39 8.47 4.83
C PHE A 378 17.15 7.87 4.16
N CYS A 379 16.06 8.66 4.15
CA CYS A 379 14.84 8.33 3.43
C CYS A 379 14.46 9.48 2.50
N PHE A 380 14.42 9.20 1.20
CA PHE A 380 13.98 10.12 0.16
C PHE A 380 12.53 9.80 -0.19
N SER A 381 11.62 10.73 0.08
CA SER A 381 10.19 10.60 -0.21
C SER A 381 9.59 11.98 -0.48
N PRO A 382 8.57 12.10 -1.33
CA PRO A 382 7.77 13.32 -1.44
C PRO A 382 6.93 13.57 -0.18
N PHE A 383 6.58 12.52 0.55
CA PHE A 383 5.83 12.63 1.80
C PHE A 383 6.77 12.95 2.98
N LYS A 384 6.43 13.98 3.78
CA LYS A 384 7.33 14.55 4.80
C LYS A 384 6.79 14.57 6.22
N LEU A 385 5.49 14.24 6.45
CA LEU A 385 4.91 14.34 7.78
C LEU A 385 5.42 13.26 8.74
N TRP A 386 5.56 12.04 8.23
CA TRP A 386 6.12 10.90 8.95
C TRP A 386 6.81 9.94 7.99
N ASP A 387 7.38 8.89 8.53
CA ASP A 387 8.06 7.87 7.73
C ASP A 387 7.05 7.14 6.82
N PRO A 388 7.22 7.20 5.48
CA PRO A 388 6.28 6.59 4.52
C PRO A 388 6.19 5.06 4.64
N GLU A 389 7.19 4.40 5.25
CA GLU A 389 7.22 2.95 5.46
C GLU A 389 6.31 2.48 6.62
N LEU A 390 5.79 3.41 7.44
CA LEU A 390 4.98 3.07 8.63
C LEU A 390 3.65 2.39 8.32
N ASN A 391 3.17 2.43 7.10
CA ASN A 391 1.89 1.84 6.72
C ASN A 391 0.72 2.30 7.62
N THR A 392 0.55 3.61 7.76
CA THR A 392 -0.48 4.25 8.59
C THR A 392 -1.10 5.45 7.88
N ASN A 393 -2.38 5.69 8.10
CA ASN A 393 -3.07 6.88 7.61
C ASN A 393 -2.93 8.08 8.58
N THR A 394 -2.53 7.82 9.81
CA THR A 394 -2.56 8.79 10.92
C THR A 394 -1.17 9.17 11.45
N GLY A 395 -0.12 8.44 11.05
CA GLY A 395 1.22 8.61 11.61
C GLY A 395 1.41 8.05 13.03
N LEU A 396 0.37 7.49 13.65
CA LEU A 396 0.40 7.00 15.03
C LEU A 396 1.05 5.60 15.12
N ARG A 397 2.27 5.49 14.62
CA ARG A 397 3.11 4.29 14.74
C ARG A 397 4.54 4.68 15.05
N TYR A 398 5.25 3.74 15.65
CA TYR A 398 6.66 3.96 16.00
C TYR A 398 7.51 4.02 14.72
N PRO A 399 8.29 5.10 14.49
CA PRO A 399 9.10 5.23 13.28
C PRO A 399 10.27 4.25 13.24
N ALA A 400 10.73 3.91 12.04
CA ALA A 400 11.95 3.14 11.87
C ALA A 400 13.14 3.89 12.46
N MET A 401 13.83 3.25 13.41
CA MET A 401 14.98 3.87 14.07
C MET A 401 16.18 3.93 13.13
N ARG A 402 16.91 5.02 13.25
CA ARG A 402 18.25 5.19 12.66
C ARG A 402 19.28 4.75 13.69
N SER A 403 20.21 3.90 13.28
CA SER A 403 21.31 3.46 14.15
C SER A 403 22.66 3.59 13.47
N VAL A 404 23.68 3.87 14.28
CA VAL A 404 25.09 3.83 13.86
C VAL A 404 25.82 2.94 14.88
N MET A 405 26.60 2.01 14.41
CA MET A 405 27.34 1.05 15.20
C MET A 405 28.82 1.08 14.82
N PHE A 406 29.66 0.91 15.80
CA PHE A 406 31.11 0.70 15.65
C PHE A 406 31.42 -0.70 16.11
N GLY A 407 32.18 -1.44 15.33
CA GLY A 407 32.51 -2.82 15.67
C GLY A 407 33.96 -3.19 15.31
N VAL A 408 34.39 -4.26 15.95
CA VAL A 408 35.70 -4.88 15.68
C VAL A 408 35.47 -6.39 15.53
N ASP A 409 35.89 -6.93 14.40
CA ASP A 409 35.92 -8.38 14.15
C ASP A 409 37.33 -8.89 14.40
N LEU A 410 37.46 -9.89 15.26
CA LEU A 410 38.73 -10.52 15.59
C LEU A 410 38.69 -11.98 15.15
N ASN A 411 39.68 -12.39 14.36
CA ASN A 411 39.84 -13.78 13.91
C ASN A 411 41.22 -14.28 14.33
N PHE A 412 41.26 -15.32 15.13
CA PHE A 412 42.45 -15.94 15.68
C PHE A 412 42.84 -17.26 14.99
#